data_320e8bdec5fb9f4e2c9b7e2dcdd3d022
#
_entry.id   320e8bdec5fb9f4e2c9b7e2dcdd3d022
#
_cell.length_a   1.000
_cell.length_b   1.000
_cell.length_c   1.000
_cell.angle_alpha   90.00
_cell.angle_beta   90.00
_cell.angle_gamma   90.00
#
_symmetry.space_group_name_H-M   'P 1'
#
loop_
_entity.id
_entity.type
_entity.pdbx_description
1 polymer ?
#
loop_
_entity_poly.entity_id
_entity_poly.type
_entity_poly.pdbx_seq_one_letter_code
_entity_poly.pdbx_strand_id
1 'polypeptide(L)'
;MSQNRGENQGEVPLPPPPPLGDLAQIIHNQTIILETLANALANKRPREQTMNHKLTAFLRTKPPTFAGSSNPLDVDDWLRVIQRKLAPFECQDRDKVLLAAHQLTGTALAWWENYCAAAEDASTITWKEFMKKFRRYHIPSATMKCKADEFRALQQGSMSVEDYIHQFMELARYAPEEVDDG
;
A
#
# COMPACT_ATOMS: atom_id res chain seq x y z
N MET A 1 67.37 16.74 53.46
CA MET A 1 66.89 15.33 53.48
C MET A 1 65.46 15.31 52.94
N SER A 2 65.29 15.07 51.68
CA SER A 2 63.97 14.95 51.04
C SER A 2 63.92 13.59 50.35
N GLN A 3 63.07 12.72 50.82
CA GLN A 3 62.85 11.42 50.20
C GLN A 3 61.74 11.56 49.19
N ASN A 4 62.10 11.32 47.95
CA ASN A 4 61.19 11.28 46.80
C ASN A 4 60.58 9.84 46.76
N ARG A 5 59.26 9.74 47.02
CA ARG A 5 58.49 8.49 46.93
C ARG A 5 57.94 8.39 45.53
N GLY A 6 58.57 7.57 44.69
CA GLY A 6 58.02 7.25 43.35
C GLY A 6 56.75 6.43 43.49
N GLU A 7 55.66 6.97 43.00
CA GLU A 7 54.39 6.24 42.78
C GLU A 7 54.58 5.29 41.60
N ASN A 8 54.58 4.01 41.92
CA ASN A 8 54.54 2.92 40.93
C ASN A 8 53.12 2.86 40.37
N GLN A 9 52.86 3.42 39.22
CA GLN A 9 51.62 3.24 38.49
C GLN A 9 51.57 1.78 38.01
N GLY A 10 50.72 0.99 38.67
CA GLY A 10 50.45 -0.41 38.29
C GLY A 10 49.89 -0.48 36.88
N GLU A 11 50.71 -0.98 35.98
CA GLU A 11 50.33 -1.34 34.62
C GLU A 11 49.27 -2.45 34.70
N VAL A 12 48.01 -2.13 34.30
CA VAL A 12 46.93 -3.11 34.25
C VAL A 12 47.26 -4.07 33.11
N PRO A 13 47.42 -5.38 33.36
CA PRO A 13 47.70 -6.35 32.32
C PRO A 13 46.58 -6.38 31.31
N LEU A 14 46.88 -6.29 30.05
CA LEU A 14 45.91 -6.50 28.97
C LEU A 14 45.32 -7.91 29.07
N PRO A 15 44.01 -8.07 28.88
CA PRO A 15 43.41 -9.38 28.90
C PRO A 15 44.04 -10.26 27.81
N PRO A 16 44.17 -11.59 28.07
CA PRO A 16 44.74 -12.51 27.12
C PRO A 16 43.93 -12.50 25.83
N PRO A 17 44.56 -12.66 24.65
CA PRO A 17 43.87 -12.71 23.37
C PRO A 17 42.90 -13.91 23.39
N PRO A 18 41.72 -13.78 22.74
CA PRO A 18 40.75 -14.86 22.67
C PRO A 18 41.35 -16.09 21.99
N PRO A 19 40.93 -17.32 22.38
CA PRO A 19 41.43 -18.53 21.75
C PRO A 19 41.16 -18.54 20.23
N LEU A 20 42.12 -19.09 19.46
CA LEU A 20 42.03 -19.08 17.97
C LEU A 20 40.74 -19.69 17.41
N GLY A 21 40.10 -20.62 18.16
CA GLY A 21 38.80 -21.18 17.79
C GLY A 21 37.67 -20.18 17.81
N ASP A 22 37.66 -19.25 18.78
CA ASP A 22 36.63 -18.21 18.89
C ASP A 22 36.78 -17.17 17.77
N LEU A 23 38.02 -16.82 17.38
CA LEU A 23 38.28 -15.93 16.26
C LEU A 23 37.82 -16.54 14.94
N ALA A 24 38.04 -17.82 14.69
CA ALA A 24 37.58 -18.51 13.51
C ALA A 24 36.05 -18.52 13.44
N GLN A 25 35.36 -18.73 14.56
CA GLN A 25 33.92 -18.72 14.65
C GLN A 25 33.36 -17.29 14.39
N ILE A 26 33.99 -16.27 14.94
CA ILE A 26 33.60 -14.87 14.70
C ILE A 26 33.73 -14.50 13.22
N ILE A 27 34.85 -14.86 12.59
CA ILE A 27 35.07 -14.62 11.16
C ILE A 27 34.02 -15.35 10.32
N HIS A 28 33.73 -16.61 10.65
CA HIS A 28 32.71 -17.40 9.96
C HIS A 28 31.32 -16.76 10.07
N ASN A 29 30.93 -16.34 11.26
CA ASN A 29 29.64 -15.66 11.48
C ASN A 29 29.56 -14.33 10.72
N GLN A 30 30.62 -13.52 10.71
CA GLN A 30 30.68 -12.28 9.94
C GLN A 30 30.57 -12.54 8.44
N THR A 31 31.20 -13.60 7.92
CA THR A 31 31.11 -13.96 6.50
C THR A 31 29.68 -14.32 6.14
N ILE A 32 28.98 -15.12 6.95
CA ILE A 32 27.56 -15.48 6.73
C ILE A 32 26.68 -14.22 6.72
N ILE A 33 26.90 -13.28 7.64
CA ILE A 33 26.14 -12.02 7.70
C ILE A 33 26.37 -11.21 6.42
N LEU A 34 27.62 -11.06 5.98
CA LEU A 34 27.96 -10.31 4.78
C LEU A 34 27.37 -10.97 3.50
N GLU A 35 27.45 -12.29 3.38
CA GLU A 35 26.82 -13.01 2.28
C GLU A 35 25.30 -12.86 2.28
N THR A 36 24.66 -12.93 3.45
CA THR A 36 23.22 -12.74 3.59
C THR A 36 22.81 -11.33 3.18
N LEU A 37 23.53 -10.31 3.61
CA LEU A 37 23.31 -8.92 3.22
C LEU A 37 23.54 -8.69 1.72
N ALA A 38 24.63 -9.25 1.17
CA ALA A 38 24.93 -9.15 -0.25
C ALA A 38 23.83 -9.79 -1.11
N ASN A 39 23.34 -10.97 -0.72
CA ASN A 39 22.23 -11.65 -1.39
C ASN A 39 20.92 -10.87 -1.28
N ALA A 40 20.61 -10.30 -0.10
CA ALA A 40 19.45 -9.46 0.09
C ALA A 40 19.48 -8.20 -0.80
N LEU A 41 20.64 -7.54 -0.91
CA LEU A 41 20.84 -6.39 -1.79
C LEU A 41 20.80 -6.77 -3.28
N ALA A 42 21.40 -7.89 -3.66
CA ALA A 42 21.38 -8.38 -5.03
C ALA A 42 19.95 -8.70 -5.50
N ASN A 43 19.13 -9.26 -4.62
CA ASN A 43 17.72 -9.58 -4.92
C ASN A 43 16.82 -8.34 -4.94
N LYS A 44 17.17 -7.28 -4.23
CA LYS A 44 16.38 -6.04 -4.15
C LYS A 44 16.47 -5.21 -5.43
N ARG A 45 17.66 -5.06 -6.01
CA ARG A 45 17.90 -4.26 -7.23
C ARG A 45 17.09 -4.69 -8.45
N PRO A 46 17.03 -5.99 -8.86
CA PRO A 46 16.23 -6.40 -9.99
C PRO A 46 14.73 -6.14 -9.79
N ARG A 47 14.24 -6.28 -8.55
CA ARG A 47 12.84 -6.05 -8.21
C ARG A 47 12.46 -4.57 -8.31
N GLU A 48 13.32 -3.68 -7.82
CA GLU A 48 13.12 -2.22 -7.94
C GLU A 48 13.14 -1.76 -9.40
N GLN A 49 14.06 -2.27 -10.21
CA GLN A 49 14.14 -1.99 -11.65
C GLN A 49 12.87 -2.46 -12.37
N THR A 50 12.38 -3.66 -12.03
CA THR A 50 11.14 -4.21 -12.59
C THR A 50 9.94 -3.35 -12.19
N MET A 51 9.85 -2.89 -10.94
CA MET A 51 8.77 -2.02 -10.48
C MET A 51 8.82 -0.65 -11.16
N ASN A 52 9.99 -0.04 -11.31
CA ASN A 52 10.15 1.23 -12.02
C ASN A 52 9.72 1.12 -13.49
N HIS A 53 10.04 0.02 -14.14
CA HIS A 53 9.57 -0.25 -15.51
C HIS A 53 8.04 -0.39 -15.57
N LYS A 54 7.44 -1.15 -14.64
CA LYS A 54 5.98 -1.29 -14.53
C LYS A 54 5.30 0.05 -14.27
N LEU A 55 5.85 0.86 -13.35
CA LEU A 55 5.34 2.21 -13.05
C LEU A 55 5.38 3.10 -14.30
N THR A 56 6.51 3.13 -15.00
CA THR A 56 6.63 3.93 -16.23
C THR A 56 5.63 3.48 -17.29
N ALA A 57 5.47 2.17 -17.50
CA ALA A 57 4.50 1.63 -18.45
C ALA A 57 3.06 1.94 -18.03
N PHE A 58 2.73 1.82 -16.75
CA PHE A 58 1.42 2.15 -16.21
C PHE A 58 1.09 3.65 -16.39
N LEU A 59 2.02 4.54 -16.07
CA LEU A 59 1.83 5.98 -16.22
C LEU A 59 1.61 6.41 -17.69
N ARG A 60 2.19 5.69 -18.66
CA ARG A 60 1.93 5.91 -20.08
C ARG A 60 0.46 5.66 -20.47
N THR A 61 -0.26 4.84 -19.72
CA THR A 61 -1.70 4.62 -19.91
C THR A 61 -2.55 5.81 -19.44
N LYS A 62 -1.94 6.84 -18.86
CA LYS A 62 -2.58 8.02 -18.27
C LYS A 62 -3.68 7.60 -17.28
N PRO A 63 -3.34 6.91 -16.19
CA PRO A 63 -4.31 6.56 -15.16
C PRO A 63 -4.83 7.83 -14.47
N PRO A 64 -6.12 7.88 -14.10
CA PRO A 64 -6.66 9.02 -13.38
C PRO A 64 -6.11 9.09 -11.95
N THR A 65 -5.87 10.29 -11.46
CA THR A 65 -5.59 10.55 -10.04
C THR A 65 -6.88 10.60 -9.23
N PHE A 66 -6.78 10.38 -7.91
CA PHE A 66 -7.90 10.50 -6.98
C PHE A 66 -7.46 11.29 -5.74
N ALA A 67 -8.14 12.41 -5.50
CA ALA A 67 -7.84 13.29 -4.36
C ALA A 67 -8.81 13.10 -3.17
N GLY A 68 -9.88 12.32 -3.37
CA GLY A 68 -11.05 12.22 -2.54
C GLY A 68 -12.27 12.80 -3.27
N SER A 69 -13.45 12.33 -2.93
CA SER A 69 -14.73 12.83 -3.46
C SER A 69 -15.83 12.70 -2.42
N SER A 70 -16.79 13.60 -2.45
CA SER A 70 -18.04 13.50 -1.71
C SER A 70 -19.08 12.63 -2.42
N ASN A 71 -18.88 12.37 -3.73
CA ASN A 71 -19.74 11.48 -4.51
C ASN A 71 -19.19 10.03 -4.44
N PRO A 72 -19.96 9.07 -3.88
CA PRO A 72 -19.54 7.68 -3.78
C PRO A 72 -19.26 7.02 -5.14
N LEU A 73 -19.95 7.44 -6.20
CA LEU A 73 -19.75 6.90 -7.55
C LEU A 73 -18.34 7.14 -8.08
N ASP A 74 -17.76 8.29 -7.77
CA ASP A 74 -16.40 8.63 -8.21
C ASP A 74 -15.36 7.65 -7.66
N VAL A 75 -15.60 7.13 -6.44
CA VAL A 75 -14.74 6.11 -5.81
C VAL A 75 -14.76 4.81 -6.61
N ASP A 76 -15.96 4.32 -6.93
CA ASP A 76 -16.14 3.08 -7.67
C ASP A 76 -15.69 3.22 -9.12
N ASP A 77 -15.94 4.34 -9.75
CA ASP A 77 -15.51 4.62 -11.11
C ASP A 77 -13.99 4.71 -11.20
N TRP A 78 -13.35 5.37 -10.24
CA TRP A 78 -11.89 5.41 -10.17
C TRP A 78 -11.30 4.00 -10.01
N LEU A 79 -11.80 3.20 -9.05
CA LEU A 79 -11.35 1.82 -8.84
C LEU A 79 -11.51 0.96 -10.10
N ARG A 80 -12.65 1.09 -10.79
CA ARG A 80 -12.92 0.37 -12.05
C ARG A 80 -11.94 0.77 -13.15
N VAL A 81 -11.67 2.07 -13.30
CA VAL A 81 -10.71 2.56 -14.29
C VAL A 81 -9.30 2.06 -13.96
N ILE A 82 -8.87 2.13 -12.70
CA ILE A 82 -7.55 1.63 -12.28
C ILE A 82 -7.43 0.12 -12.54
N GLN A 83 -8.43 -0.68 -12.15
CA GLN A 83 -8.43 -2.13 -12.42
C GLN A 83 -8.28 -2.44 -13.92
N ARG A 84 -9.05 -1.74 -14.77
CA ARG A 84 -8.98 -1.91 -16.23
C ARG A 84 -7.60 -1.54 -16.78
N LYS A 85 -6.97 -0.48 -16.24
CA LYS A 85 -5.63 -0.07 -16.66
C LYS A 85 -4.52 -0.99 -16.14
N LEU A 86 -4.75 -1.68 -15.02
CA LEU A 86 -3.84 -2.68 -14.47
C LEU A 86 -3.96 -4.04 -15.16
N ALA A 87 -5.11 -4.34 -15.78
CA ALA A 87 -5.38 -5.65 -16.36
C ALA A 87 -4.35 -6.15 -17.39
N PRO A 88 -3.78 -5.30 -18.27
CA PRO A 88 -2.77 -5.73 -19.24
C PRO A 88 -1.41 -6.07 -18.62
N PHE A 89 -1.18 -5.71 -17.35
CA PHE A 89 0.10 -5.92 -16.68
C PHE A 89 0.04 -7.19 -15.85
N GLU A 90 1.04 -8.05 -15.98
CA GLU A 90 1.24 -9.20 -15.10
C GLU A 90 1.75 -8.72 -13.73
N CYS A 91 0.84 -8.19 -12.91
CA CYS A 91 1.11 -7.62 -11.60
C CYS A 91 0.66 -8.56 -10.49
N GLN A 92 1.54 -8.81 -9.53
CA GLN A 92 1.16 -9.34 -8.23
C GLN A 92 0.31 -8.31 -7.47
N ASP A 93 -0.44 -8.74 -6.47
CA ASP A 93 -1.32 -7.85 -5.69
C ASP A 93 -0.57 -6.64 -5.12
N ARG A 94 0.62 -6.86 -4.59
CA ARG A 94 1.49 -5.78 -4.11
C ARG A 94 1.80 -4.73 -5.17
N ASP A 95 2.13 -5.16 -6.39
CA ASP A 95 2.42 -4.23 -7.49
C ASP A 95 1.17 -3.41 -7.86
N LYS A 96 -0.01 -4.06 -7.90
CA LYS A 96 -1.29 -3.39 -8.16
C LYS A 96 -1.56 -2.31 -7.11
N VAL A 97 -1.35 -2.64 -5.84
CA VAL A 97 -1.54 -1.68 -4.72
C VAL A 97 -0.59 -0.50 -4.85
N LEU A 98 0.70 -0.74 -5.11
CA LEU A 98 1.69 0.33 -5.27
C LEU A 98 1.37 1.24 -6.46
N LEU A 99 1.01 0.67 -7.62
CA LEU A 99 0.66 1.45 -8.82
C LEU A 99 -0.62 2.27 -8.63
N ALA A 100 -1.64 1.70 -7.96
CA ALA A 100 -2.86 2.42 -7.62
C ALA A 100 -2.60 3.53 -6.60
N ALA A 101 -1.86 3.24 -5.53
CA ALA A 101 -1.50 4.20 -4.49
C ALA A 101 -0.71 5.40 -5.07
N HIS A 102 0.11 5.18 -6.09
CA HIS A 102 0.81 6.25 -6.80
C HIS A 102 -0.14 7.26 -7.48
N GLN A 103 -1.40 6.89 -7.71
CA GLN A 103 -2.41 7.79 -8.29
C GLN A 103 -3.24 8.53 -7.22
N LEU A 104 -2.98 8.28 -5.95
CA LEU A 104 -3.66 8.99 -4.87
C LEU A 104 -3.00 10.36 -4.62
N THR A 105 -3.83 11.36 -4.36
CA THR A 105 -3.42 12.72 -4.02
C THR A 105 -4.31 13.27 -2.90
N GLY A 106 -3.99 14.43 -2.35
CA GLY A 106 -4.84 15.11 -1.37
C GLY A 106 -5.23 14.23 -0.18
N THR A 107 -6.51 14.25 0.18
CA THR A 107 -7.03 13.51 1.34
C THR A 107 -6.97 11.99 1.16
N ALA A 108 -7.05 11.50 -0.07
CA ALA A 108 -6.93 10.08 -0.37
C ALA A 108 -5.50 9.57 -0.16
N LEU A 109 -4.49 10.36 -0.51
CA LEU A 109 -3.09 10.04 -0.23
C LEU A 109 -2.83 10.04 1.29
N ALA A 110 -3.29 11.07 2.01
CA ALA A 110 -3.13 11.15 3.47
C ALA A 110 -3.77 9.95 4.17
N TRP A 111 -4.95 9.52 3.72
CA TRP A 111 -5.56 8.28 4.22
C TRP A 111 -4.67 7.06 4.00
N TRP A 112 -4.11 6.91 2.80
CA TRP A 112 -3.26 5.77 2.45
C TRP A 112 -1.98 5.73 3.29
N GLU A 113 -1.32 6.87 3.46
CA GLU A 113 -0.13 7.00 4.29
C GLU A 113 -0.40 6.61 5.75
N ASN A 114 -1.52 7.10 6.32
CA ASN A 114 -1.95 6.73 7.67
C ASN A 114 -2.30 5.24 7.78
N TYR A 115 -2.94 4.66 6.76
CA TYR A 115 -3.27 3.24 6.74
C TYR A 115 -2.01 2.38 6.70
N CYS A 116 -1.03 2.73 5.87
CA CYS A 116 0.26 2.04 5.81
C CYS A 116 1.05 2.18 7.12
N ALA A 117 1.03 3.34 7.76
CA ALA A 117 1.73 3.56 9.04
C ALA A 117 1.13 2.75 10.19
N ALA A 118 -0.17 2.44 10.13
CA ALA A 118 -0.88 1.64 11.13
C ALA A 118 -0.79 0.12 10.86
N ALA A 119 -0.37 -0.30 9.67
CA ALA A 119 -0.20 -1.71 9.31
C ALA A 119 1.12 -2.25 9.86
N GLU A 120 1.15 -3.50 10.34
CA GLU A 120 2.37 -4.18 10.77
C GLU A 120 3.37 -4.31 9.60
N ASP A 121 2.87 -4.69 8.43
CA ASP A 121 3.64 -4.73 7.18
C ASP A 121 2.76 -4.30 6.00
N ALA A 122 2.96 -3.06 5.54
CA ALA A 122 2.24 -2.53 4.39
C ALA A 122 2.51 -3.31 3.08
N SER A 123 3.60 -4.08 3.03
CA SER A 123 3.95 -4.87 1.84
C SER A 123 3.08 -6.11 1.63
N THR A 124 2.34 -6.53 2.64
CA THR A 124 1.45 -7.70 2.61
C THR A 124 0.02 -7.36 2.21
N ILE A 125 -0.32 -6.07 2.10
CA ILE A 125 -1.65 -5.63 1.72
C ILE A 125 -2.00 -6.16 0.33
N THR A 126 -3.05 -6.98 0.25
CA THR A 126 -3.54 -7.52 -1.01
C THR A 126 -4.37 -6.49 -1.78
N TRP A 127 -4.51 -6.67 -3.10
CA TRP A 127 -5.35 -5.80 -3.93
C TRP A 127 -6.82 -5.79 -3.46
N LYS A 128 -7.35 -6.96 -3.09
CA LYS A 128 -8.71 -7.10 -2.55
C LYS A 128 -8.89 -6.31 -1.25
N GLU A 129 -7.90 -6.37 -0.37
CA GLU A 129 -7.92 -5.63 0.90
C GLU A 129 -7.84 -4.12 0.67
N PHE A 130 -6.93 -3.66 -0.20
CA PHE A 130 -6.84 -2.27 -0.60
C PHE A 130 -8.20 -1.73 -1.05
N MET A 131 -8.84 -2.39 -2.03
CA MET A 131 -10.15 -1.97 -2.55
C MET A 131 -11.21 -1.94 -1.45
N LYS A 132 -11.28 -2.96 -0.59
CA LYS A 132 -12.24 -3.04 0.51
C LYS A 132 -12.06 -1.88 1.50
N LYS A 133 -10.83 -1.59 1.91
CA LYS A 133 -10.51 -0.53 2.87
C LYS A 133 -10.70 0.85 2.27
N PHE A 134 -10.29 1.02 1.00
CA PHE A 134 -10.47 2.26 0.23
C PHE A 134 -11.95 2.62 0.11
N ARG A 135 -12.80 1.68 -0.34
CA ARG A 135 -14.25 1.87 -0.42
C ARG A 135 -14.85 2.20 0.95
N ARG A 136 -14.51 1.43 1.97
CA ARG A 136 -15.05 1.64 3.33
C ARG A 136 -14.76 3.03 3.88
N TYR A 137 -13.59 3.59 3.57
CA TYR A 137 -13.21 4.92 4.03
C TYR A 137 -13.88 6.03 3.22
N HIS A 138 -13.85 5.91 1.89
CA HIS A 138 -14.33 6.96 1.00
C HIS A 138 -15.84 6.87 0.70
N ILE A 139 -16.48 5.74 0.98
CA ILE A 139 -17.93 5.55 0.85
C ILE A 139 -18.51 5.22 2.23
N PRO A 140 -18.93 6.22 3.02
CA PRO A 140 -19.55 5.98 4.31
C PRO A 140 -20.83 5.13 4.16
N SER A 141 -21.05 4.19 5.10
CA SER A 141 -22.22 3.31 5.08
C SER A 141 -23.55 4.07 5.11
N ALA A 142 -23.60 5.23 5.76
CA ALA A 142 -24.76 6.12 5.76
C ALA A 142 -25.08 6.63 4.36
N THR A 143 -24.08 6.97 3.55
CA THR A 143 -24.27 7.41 2.16
C THR A 143 -24.76 6.28 1.28
N MET A 144 -24.21 5.07 1.46
CA MET A 144 -24.70 3.87 0.74
C MET A 144 -26.17 3.59 1.05
N LYS A 145 -26.54 3.66 2.33
CA LYS A 145 -27.93 3.46 2.75
C LYS A 145 -28.86 4.52 2.16
N CYS A 146 -28.45 5.80 2.20
CA CYS A 146 -29.24 6.87 1.62
C CYS A 146 -29.49 6.66 0.12
N LYS A 147 -28.45 6.25 -0.63
CA LYS A 147 -28.56 5.96 -2.07
C LYS A 147 -29.41 4.74 -2.37
N ALA A 148 -29.35 3.70 -1.55
CA ALA A 148 -30.26 2.55 -1.65
C ALA A 148 -31.72 2.94 -1.36
N ASP A 149 -31.95 3.81 -0.37
CA ASP A 149 -33.30 4.33 -0.07
C ASP A 149 -33.81 5.23 -1.22
N GLU A 150 -32.95 6.05 -1.83
CA GLU A 150 -33.28 6.82 -3.05
C GLU A 150 -33.68 5.86 -4.21
N PHE A 151 -32.94 4.77 -4.40
CA PHE A 151 -33.25 3.76 -5.41
C PHE A 151 -34.64 3.15 -5.20
N ARG A 152 -34.98 2.73 -3.97
CA ARG A 152 -36.30 2.18 -3.62
C ARG A 152 -37.44 3.18 -3.82
N ALA A 153 -37.16 4.45 -3.60
CA ALA A 153 -38.15 5.53 -3.76
C ALA A 153 -38.26 6.02 -5.20
N LEU A 154 -37.40 5.58 -6.12
CA LEU A 154 -37.34 6.05 -7.50
C LEU A 154 -38.62 5.71 -8.25
N GLN A 155 -39.30 6.71 -8.73
CA GLN A 155 -40.49 6.62 -9.59
C GLN A 155 -40.31 7.56 -10.78
N GLN A 156 -40.78 7.16 -11.95
CA GLN A 156 -40.69 7.99 -13.15
C GLN A 156 -41.39 9.36 -12.97
N GLY A 157 -42.56 9.40 -12.35
CA GLY A 157 -43.32 10.62 -12.14
C GLY A 157 -43.43 11.46 -13.41
N SER A 158 -42.97 12.70 -13.37
CA SER A 158 -42.95 13.63 -14.51
C SER A 158 -41.64 13.61 -15.31
N MET A 159 -40.69 12.73 -14.98
CA MET A 159 -39.42 12.60 -15.69
C MET A 159 -39.62 11.97 -17.08
N SER A 160 -38.74 12.35 -18.03
CA SER A 160 -38.66 11.63 -19.28
C SER A 160 -38.23 10.17 -19.04
N VAL A 161 -38.56 9.27 -19.97
CA VAL A 161 -38.12 7.87 -19.87
C VAL A 161 -36.60 7.77 -19.86
N GLU A 162 -35.92 8.61 -20.62
CA GLU A 162 -34.47 8.67 -20.73
C GLU A 162 -33.83 9.08 -19.38
N ASP A 163 -34.34 10.12 -18.74
CA ASP A 163 -33.87 10.58 -17.42
C ASP A 163 -34.12 9.50 -16.34
N TYR A 164 -35.28 8.84 -16.40
CA TYR A 164 -35.59 7.76 -15.47
C TYR A 164 -34.62 6.58 -15.62
N ILE A 165 -34.35 6.15 -16.85
CA ILE A 165 -33.38 5.07 -17.10
C ILE A 165 -32.00 5.45 -16.61
N HIS A 166 -31.57 6.70 -16.89
CA HIS A 166 -30.28 7.19 -16.43
C HIS A 166 -30.18 7.14 -14.89
N GLN A 167 -31.16 7.69 -14.21
CA GLN A 167 -31.21 7.71 -12.74
C GLN A 167 -31.34 6.31 -12.12
N PHE A 168 -32.12 5.42 -12.76
CA PHE A 168 -32.19 4.04 -12.37
C PHE A 168 -30.85 3.32 -12.46
N MET A 169 -30.15 3.43 -13.59
CA MET A 169 -28.82 2.82 -13.79
C MET A 169 -27.76 3.38 -12.82
N GLU A 170 -27.87 4.64 -12.47
CA GLU A 170 -26.98 5.29 -11.51
C GLU A 170 -27.21 4.75 -10.09
N LEU A 171 -28.48 4.70 -9.63
CA LEU A 171 -28.84 4.30 -8.29
C LEU A 171 -28.77 2.77 -8.07
N ALA A 172 -29.08 1.96 -9.08
CA ALA A 172 -29.00 0.50 -9.05
C ALA A 172 -27.61 -0.01 -8.62
N ARG A 173 -26.56 0.78 -8.86
CA ARG A 173 -25.19 0.45 -8.43
C ARG A 173 -25.00 0.42 -6.92
N TYR A 174 -25.92 1.01 -6.14
CA TYR A 174 -25.89 1.04 -4.67
C TYR A 174 -26.78 -0.01 -4.01
N ALA A 175 -27.62 -0.66 -4.78
CA ALA A 175 -28.53 -1.71 -4.31
C ALA A 175 -28.41 -2.98 -5.18
N PRO A 176 -27.21 -3.58 -5.31
CA PRO A 176 -27.00 -4.72 -6.20
C PRO A 176 -27.89 -5.92 -5.83
N GLU A 177 -28.20 -6.11 -4.54
CA GLU A 177 -29.05 -7.20 -4.05
C GLU A 177 -30.52 -7.07 -4.50
N GLU A 178 -30.94 -5.88 -4.92
CA GLU A 178 -32.31 -5.61 -5.35
C GLU A 178 -32.51 -5.68 -6.88
N VAL A 179 -31.40 -5.77 -7.63
CA VAL A 179 -31.37 -5.81 -9.11
C VAL A 179 -31.30 -7.26 -9.63
N ASP A 180 -30.75 -8.19 -8.83
CA ASP A 180 -30.58 -9.60 -9.21
C ASP A 180 -31.86 -10.47 -8.99
N ASP A 181 -32.91 -9.95 -8.37
CA ASP A 181 -34.18 -10.67 -8.09
C ASP A 181 -35.25 -10.53 -9.21
N GLY A 182 -34.83 -10.20 -10.43
CA GLY A 182 -35.71 -10.01 -11.58
C GLY A 182 -35.58 -11.06 -12.69
#